data_07c64031c0d9af9429e04d12be3f52f5
#
_entry.id   07c64031c0d9af9429e04d12be3f52f5
#
_cell.length_a   1.000
_cell.length_b   1.000
_cell.length_c   1.000
_cell.angle_alpha   90.00
_cell.angle_beta   90.00
_cell.angle_gamma   90.00
#
_symmetry.space_group_name_H-M   'P 1'
#
loop_
_entity.id
_entity.type
_entity.pdbx_description
1 polymer ?
#
loop_
_entity_poly.entity_id
_entity_poly.type
_entity_poly.pdbx_seq_one_letter_code
_entity_poly.pdbx_strand_id
1 'polypeptide(L)'
;MQYYETSDGTCPVKEFIDLLSPESKAKYVFIADLLEDYGLKVREPYVKPITGSRKLFEIRIKDKSNIHRIFYFAFTGKKLILLHGFTKKTDKTPNREIAIAERRMEEYLSRKE
;
A
#
# COMPACT_ATOMS: atom_id res chain seq x y z
N MET A 1 0.47 -8.56 -7.86
CA MET A 1 0.04 -7.25 -7.34
C MET A 1 -0.22 -6.27 -8.47
N GLN A 2 -1.10 -5.33 -8.23
CA GLN A 2 -1.49 -4.36 -9.24
C GLN A 2 -1.52 -2.96 -8.63
N TYR A 3 -1.12 -1.95 -9.39
CA TYR A 3 -1.20 -0.55 -8.96
C TYR A 3 -2.56 0.03 -9.33
N TYR A 4 -3.19 0.74 -8.39
CA TYR A 4 -4.36 1.54 -8.69
C TYR A 4 -3.98 2.64 -9.70
N GLU A 5 -4.81 2.83 -10.72
CA GLU A 5 -4.66 3.90 -11.70
C GLU A 5 -5.81 4.89 -11.58
N THR A 6 -5.48 6.17 -11.64
CA THR A 6 -6.49 7.21 -11.72
C THR A 6 -7.16 7.19 -13.10
N SER A 7 -8.22 7.99 -13.26
CA SER A 7 -8.95 8.03 -14.53
C SER A 7 -8.10 8.50 -15.71
N ASP A 8 -7.02 9.25 -15.45
CA ASP A 8 -6.12 9.73 -16.50
C ASP A 8 -4.91 8.81 -16.72
N GLY A 9 -4.90 7.63 -16.08
CA GLY A 9 -3.83 6.65 -16.27
C GLY A 9 -2.63 6.81 -15.35
N THR A 10 -2.67 7.76 -14.42
CA THR A 10 -1.58 7.94 -13.44
C THR A 10 -1.58 6.83 -12.41
N CYS A 11 -0.39 6.35 -12.04
CA CYS A 11 -0.23 5.32 -11.00
C CYS A 11 0.44 5.96 -9.78
N PRO A 12 -0.34 6.48 -8.81
CA PRO A 12 0.25 7.23 -7.69
C PRO A 12 1.24 6.43 -6.85
N VAL A 13 0.98 5.15 -6.61
CA VAL A 13 1.88 4.32 -5.81
C VAL A 13 3.18 4.04 -6.54
N LYS A 14 3.11 3.79 -7.85
CA LYS A 14 4.32 3.58 -8.63
C LYS A 14 5.20 4.82 -8.60
N GLU A 15 4.61 6.00 -8.75
CA GLU A 15 5.34 7.26 -8.67
C GLU A 15 5.98 7.45 -7.29
N PHE A 16 5.23 7.11 -6.24
CA PHE A 16 5.75 7.18 -4.88
C PHE A 16 6.96 6.27 -4.69
N ILE A 17 6.87 5.03 -5.15
CA ILE A 17 7.96 4.06 -5.03
C ILE A 17 9.18 4.52 -5.81
N ASP A 18 8.98 5.07 -7.01
CA ASP A 18 10.08 5.53 -7.85
C ASP A 18 10.91 6.65 -7.19
N LEU A 19 10.32 7.38 -6.25
CA LEU A 19 10.99 8.45 -5.53
C LEU A 19 11.70 7.99 -4.26
N LEU A 20 11.55 6.74 -3.87
CA LEU A 20 12.22 6.21 -2.68
C LEU A 20 13.72 6.05 -2.91
N SER A 21 14.48 6.02 -1.82
CA SER A 21 15.91 5.72 -1.88
C SER A 21 16.15 4.30 -2.42
N PRO A 22 17.34 4.01 -2.96
CA PRO A 22 17.65 2.65 -3.39
C PRO A 22 17.46 1.60 -2.29
N GLU A 23 17.80 1.95 -1.04
CA GLU A 23 17.61 1.05 0.09
C GLU A 23 16.15 0.77 0.36
N SER A 24 15.32 1.80 0.35
CA SER A 24 13.88 1.65 0.58
C SER A 24 13.21 0.91 -0.58
N LYS A 25 13.65 1.15 -1.82
CA LYS A 25 13.15 0.38 -2.96
C LYS A 25 13.45 -1.11 -2.81
N ALA A 26 14.65 -1.44 -2.36
CA ALA A 26 15.03 -2.84 -2.15
C ALA A 26 14.16 -3.50 -1.09
N LYS A 27 13.86 -2.77 0.00
CA LYS A 27 12.94 -3.26 1.03
C LYS A 27 11.54 -3.47 0.48
N TYR A 28 11.08 -2.54 -0.35
CA TYR A 28 9.77 -2.68 -1.00
C TYR A 28 9.73 -3.94 -1.87
N VAL A 29 10.74 -4.16 -2.69
CA VAL A 29 10.80 -5.34 -3.57
C VAL A 29 10.76 -6.63 -2.75
N PHE A 30 11.51 -6.67 -1.64
CA PHE A 30 11.50 -7.83 -0.75
C PHE A 30 10.08 -8.12 -0.22
N ILE A 31 9.41 -7.07 0.27
CA ILE A 31 8.05 -7.24 0.81
C ILE A 31 7.06 -7.59 -0.30
N ALA A 32 7.20 -6.98 -1.47
CA ALA A 32 6.36 -7.28 -2.62
C ALA A 32 6.47 -8.75 -3.02
N ASP A 33 7.69 -9.30 -3.01
CA ASP A 33 7.90 -10.71 -3.30
C ASP A 33 7.22 -11.61 -2.26
N LEU A 34 7.28 -11.23 -0.97
CA LEU A 34 6.57 -11.96 0.07
C LEU A 34 5.06 -11.95 -0.17
N LEU A 35 4.52 -10.80 -0.56
CA LEU A 35 3.09 -10.67 -0.82
C LEU A 35 2.67 -11.49 -2.05
N GLU A 36 3.51 -11.55 -3.08
CA GLU A 36 3.23 -12.38 -4.25
C GLU A 36 3.18 -13.87 -3.88
N ASP A 37 4.07 -14.31 -3.00
CA ASP A 37 4.17 -15.71 -2.61
C ASP A 37 3.14 -16.12 -1.56
N TYR A 38 2.88 -15.26 -0.58
CA TYR A 38 2.09 -15.61 0.60
C TYR A 38 0.80 -14.81 0.77
N GLY A 39 0.61 -13.73 -0.01
CA GLY A 39 -0.61 -12.94 0.02
C GLY A 39 -0.97 -12.43 1.40
N LEU A 40 -2.22 -12.64 1.81
CA LEU A 40 -2.72 -12.16 3.10
C LEU A 40 -2.11 -12.84 4.32
N LYS A 41 -1.25 -13.83 4.13
CA LYS A 41 -0.54 -14.47 5.24
C LYS A 41 0.66 -13.66 5.72
N VAL A 42 1.11 -12.68 4.95
CA VAL A 42 2.22 -11.81 5.36
C VAL A 42 1.78 -10.96 6.55
N ARG A 43 2.63 -10.89 7.58
CA ARG A 43 2.34 -10.22 8.85
C ARG A 43 3.47 -9.26 9.24
N GLU A 44 3.34 -8.66 10.43
CA GLU A 44 4.41 -7.82 10.96
C GLU A 44 5.74 -8.57 10.99
N PRO A 45 6.86 -7.86 10.79
CA PRO A 45 6.96 -6.39 10.75
C PRO A 45 6.70 -5.76 9.38
N TYR A 46 6.38 -6.55 8.37
CA TYR A 46 6.29 -6.07 6.99
C TYR A 46 4.94 -5.45 6.67
N VAL A 47 3.88 -6.03 7.20
CA VAL A 47 2.50 -5.65 6.87
C VAL A 47 1.68 -5.59 8.15
N LYS A 48 0.77 -4.62 8.22
CA LYS A 48 -0.11 -4.42 9.35
C LYS A 48 -1.52 -4.07 8.87
N PRO A 49 -2.58 -4.65 9.47
CA PRO A 49 -3.94 -4.21 9.17
C PRO A 49 -4.16 -2.77 9.63
N ILE A 50 -4.98 -2.02 8.92
CA ILE A 50 -5.31 -0.65 9.29
C ILE A 50 -6.44 -0.68 10.31
N THR A 51 -6.20 -0.09 11.49
CA THR A 51 -7.23 0.05 12.52
C THR A 51 -8.36 0.94 12.00
N GLY A 52 -9.59 0.49 12.16
CA GLY A 52 -10.75 1.23 11.69
C GLY A 52 -11.17 0.93 10.27
N SER A 53 -10.43 0.08 9.57
CA SER A 53 -10.79 -0.37 8.24
C SER A 53 -10.82 -1.90 8.21
N ARG A 54 -11.82 -2.45 7.55
CA ARG A 54 -11.95 -3.91 7.46
C ARG A 54 -11.11 -4.52 6.35
N LYS A 55 -10.75 -3.73 5.33
CA LYS A 55 -10.15 -4.25 4.10
C LYS A 55 -8.75 -3.75 3.84
N LEU A 56 -8.34 -2.68 4.49
CA LEU A 56 -7.05 -2.06 4.20
C LEU A 56 -5.93 -2.64 5.04
N PHE A 57 -4.80 -2.82 4.37
CA PHE A 57 -3.54 -3.23 4.99
C PHE A 57 -2.47 -2.22 4.61
N GLU A 58 -1.40 -2.17 5.38
CA GLU A 58 -0.31 -1.23 5.13
C GLU A 58 1.00 -2.00 5.05
N ILE A 59 1.77 -1.74 3.99
CA ILE A 59 3.18 -2.13 3.90
C ILE A 59 3.97 -1.05 4.63
N ARG A 60 4.91 -1.44 5.49
CA ARG A 60 5.72 -0.50 6.27
C ARG A 60 7.19 -0.67 5.93
N ILE A 61 7.83 0.41 5.50
CA ILE A 61 9.24 0.44 5.14
C ILE A 61 9.91 1.50 6.00
N LYS A 62 10.74 1.07 6.96
CA LYS A 62 11.46 2.00 7.82
C LYS A 62 12.77 2.39 7.15
N ASP A 63 13.06 3.70 7.16
CA ASP A 63 14.26 4.26 6.59
C ASP A 63 14.71 5.41 7.48
N LYS A 64 15.69 5.16 8.36
CA LYS A 64 16.16 6.13 9.35
C LYS A 64 14.99 6.57 10.23
N SER A 65 14.66 7.88 10.21
CA SER A 65 13.55 8.42 11.01
C SER A 65 12.23 8.42 10.28
N ASN A 66 12.20 7.95 9.03
CA ASN A 66 11.00 7.96 8.22
C ASN A 66 10.35 6.58 8.16
N ILE A 67 9.03 6.57 8.02
CA ILE A 67 8.28 5.34 7.76
C ILE A 67 7.50 5.58 6.47
N HIS A 68 7.87 4.84 5.42
CA HIS A 68 7.14 4.87 4.16
C HIS A 68 6.02 3.85 4.27
N ARG A 69 4.81 4.24 3.93
CA ARG A 69 3.64 3.38 4.05
C ARG A 69 2.93 3.28 2.72
N ILE A 70 2.52 2.06 2.37
CA ILE A 70 1.76 1.81 1.15
C ILE A 70 0.52 1.03 1.52
N PHE A 71 -0.66 1.59 1.27
CA PHE A 71 -1.92 0.94 1.58
C PHE A 71 -2.39 0.08 0.41
N TYR A 72 -2.92 -1.09 0.72
CA TYR A 72 -3.45 -2.00 -0.28
C TYR A 72 -4.65 -2.77 0.28
N PHE A 73 -5.39 -3.40 -0.62
CA PHE A 73 -6.45 -4.33 -0.23
C PHE A 73 -6.43 -5.52 -1.19
N ALA A 74 -7.08 -6.62 -0.76
CA ALA A 74 -7.21 -7.80 -1.59
C ALA A 74 -8.54 -7.72 -2.34
N PHE A 75 -8.47 -7.58 -3.68
CA PHE A 75 -9.67 -7.55 -4.52
C PHE A 75 -10.28 -8.95 -4.60
N THR A 76 -9.43 -9.94 -4.87
CA THR A 76 -9.77 -11.36 -4.78
C THR A 76 -8.67 -12.04 -3.99
N GLY A 77 -8.81 -13.31 -3.67
CA GLY A 77 -7.89 -14.01 -2.78
C GLY A 77 -6.41 -13.79 -3.04
N LYS A 78 -6.00 -13.58 -4.30
CA LYS A 78 -4.59 -13.40 -4.67
C LYS A 78 -4.29 -12.08 -5.35
N LYS A 79 -5.30 -11.28 -5.66
CA LYS A 79 -5.09 -10.03 -6.37
C LYS A 79 -5.06 -8.87 -5.41
N LEU A 80 -3.86 -8.36 -5.12
CA LEU A 80 -3.65 -7.25 -4.21
C LEU A 80 -3.52 -5.95 -5.00
N ILE A 81 -4.26 -4.93 -4.59
CA ILE A 81 -4.31 -3.64 -5.26
C ILE A 81 -3.66 -2.58 -4.38
N LEU A 82 -2.58 -1.98 -4.86
CA LEU A 82 -1.86 -0.92 -4.14
C LEU A 82 -2.54 0.41 -4.42
N LEU A 83 -2.97 1.10 -3.36
CA LEU A 83 -3.87 2.26 -3.47
C LEU A 83 -3.21 3.59 -3.21
N HIS A 84 -2.34 3.70 -2.21
CA HIS A 84 -1.83 4.99 -1.77
C HIS A 84 -0.53 4.81 -1.02
N GLY A 85 0.43 5.72 -1.26
CA GLY A 85 1.71 5.71 -0.56
C GLY A 85 2.01 7.08 0.02
N PHE A 86 2.59 7.11 1.23
CA PHE A 86 2.99 8.36 1.87
C PHE A 86 4.09 8.08 2.90
N THR A 87 4.73 9.14 3.38
CA THR A 87 5.83 9.05 4.34
C THR A 87 5.51 9.84 5.59
N LYS A 88 5.71 9.24 6.77
CA LYS A 88 5.55 9.89 8.07
C LYS A 88 6.65 9.44 9.01
N LYS A 89 6.94 10.28 9.99
CA LYS A 89 7.94 9.97 11.03
C LYS A 89 7.35 9.24 12.23
N THR A 90 6.03 9.30 12.40
CA THR A 90 5.35 8.71 13.57
C THR A 90 4.68 7.40 13.19
N ASP A 91 4.40 6.58 14.20
CA ASP A 91 3.70 5.31 14.00
C ASP A 91 2.22 5.47 13.69
N LYS A 92 1.63 6.57 14.10
CA LYS A 92 0.20 6.79 13.92
C LYS A 92 -0.14 7.07 12.46
N THR A 93 -1.15 6.38 11.95
CA THR A 93 -1.64 6.56 10.58
C THR A 93 -2.70 7.67 10.57
N PRO A 94 -2.47 8.77 9.83
CA PRO A 94 -3.45 9.86 9.77
C PRO A 94 -4.74 9.43 9.06
N ASN A 95 -5.88 9.84 9.60
CA ASN A 95 -7.19 9.54 9.00
C ASN A 95 -7.31 10.04 7.56
N ARG A 96 -6.65 11.16 7.25
CA ARG A 96 -6.66 11.73 5.91
C ARG A 96 -6.10 10.75 4.88
N GLU A 97 -5.01 10.07 5.22
CA GLU A 97 -4.38 9.10 4.31
C GLU A 97 -5.26 7.87 4.14
N ILE A 98 -5.89 7.42 5.21
CA ILE A 98 -6.82 6.30 5.15
C ILE A 98 -8.00 6.66 4.23
N ALA A 99 -8.53 7.87 4.34
CA ALA A 99 -9.65 8.31 3.52
C ALA A 99 -9.31 8.30 2.03
N ILE A 100 -8.09 8.70 1.67
CA ILE A 100 -7.64 8.66 0.27
C ILE A 100 -7.66 7.21 -0.23
N ALA A 101 -7.11 6.29 0.55
CA ALA A 101 -7.05 4.88 0.17
C ALA A 101 -8.44 4.28 0.02
N GLU A 102 -9.35 4.60 0.95
CA GLU A 102 -10.72 4.08 0.90
C GLU A 102 -11.46 4.59 -0.33
N ARG A 103 -11.30 5.86 -0.66
CA ARG A 103 -11.93 6.43 -1.85
C ARG A 103 -11.43 5.75 -3.12
N ARG A 104 -10.11 5.50 -3.21
CA ARG A 104 -9.53 4.83 -4.35
C ARG A 104 -9.97 3.37 -4.45
N MET A 105 -10.11 2.70 -3.31
CA MET A 105 -10.62 1.34 -3.27
C MET A 105 -12.05 1.27 -3.82
N GLU A 106 -12.92 2.18 -3.35
CA GLU A 106 -14.29 2.24 -3.83
C GLU A 106 -14.36 2.51 -5.33
N GLU A 107 -13.52 3.42 -5.81
CA GLU A 107 -13.46 3.73 -7.23
C GLU A 107 -13.00 2.51 -8.03
N TYR A 108 -11.96 1.81 -7.55
CA TYR A 108 -11.49 0.60 -8.21
C TYR A 108 -12.60 -0.44 -8.30
N LEU A 109 -13.30 -0.66 -7.19
CA LEU A 109 -14.39 -1.65 -7.15
C LEU A 109 -15.52 -1.27 -8.09
N SER A 110 -15.84 0.02 -8.20
CA SER A 110 -16.92 0.47 -9.08
C SER A 110 -16.61 0.22 -10.54
N ARG A 111 -15.33 0.28 -10.93
CA ARG A 111 -14.92 0.01 -12.31
C ARG A 111 -15.00 -1.47 -12.68
N LYS A 112 -15.00 -2.35 -11.68
CA LYS A 112 -14.97 -3.80 -11.89
C LYS A 112 -16.34 -4.45 -11.86
N GLU A 113 -17.37 -3.68 -11.54
CA GLU A 113 -18.74 -4.20 -11.53
C GLU A 113 -19.38 -4.22 -12.93
#